data_e23c345e3efe8ad622d860c223e4196f
#
_entry.id   e23c345e3efe8ad622d860c223e4196f
#
_cell.length_a   1.000
_cell.length_b   1.000
_cell.length_c   1.000
_cell.angle_alpha   90.00
_cell.angle_beta   90.00
_cell.angle_gamma   90.00
#
_symmetry.space_group_name_H-M   'P 1'
#
loop_
_entity.id
_entity.type
_entity.pdbx_description
1 polymer ?
#
loop_
_entity_poly.entity_id
_entity_poly.type
_entity_poly.pdbx_seq_one_letter_code
_entity_poly.pdbx_strand_id
1 'polypeptide(L)'
;MRILLIHSDYIEYEAKKKLDFAEEIREDKRKDRMEECLVVFTSVEKEDEGKKENIVEKTCEEIKKTAELVNTKNIMIYPYVHLSSTPSSPKFAENTVNAIYNELKSDFNVKKSPFGYYKAFKLSSR
;
A
#
# COMPACT_ATOMS: atom_id res chain seq x y z
N MET A 1 -5.98 8.22 8.20
CA MET A 1 -5.33 7.51 7.07
C MET A 1 -4.75 8.50 6.09
N ARG A 2 -3.48 8.36 5.78
CA ARG A 2 -2.85 9.17 4.74
C ARG A 2 -2.47 8.30 3.56
N ILE A 3 -2.77 8.77 2.36
CA ILE A 3 -2.39 8.08 1.14
C ILE A 3 -1.75 9.09 0.18
N LEU A 4 -0.81 8.59 -0.60
CA LEU A 4 -0.19 9.36 -1.68
C LEU A 4 -0.29 8.51 -2.94
N LEU A 5 -1.00 9.01 -3.94
CA LEU A 5 -1.29 8.29 -5.18
C LEU A 5 -0.41 8.82 -6.29
N ILE A 6 0.41 7.95 -6.90
CA ILE A 6 1.31 8.33 -7.99
C ILE A 6 1.12 7.38 -9.17
N HIS A 7 0.62 7.90 -10.29
CA HIS A 7 0.55 7.11 -11.53
C HIS A 7 1.96 6.99 -12.09
N SER A 8 2.44 5.77 -12.25
CA SER A 8 3.84 5.49 -12.50
C SER A 8 4.06 4.62 -13.72
N ASP A 9 5.19 4.84 -14.40
CA ASP A 9 5.64 3.93 -15.46
C ASP A 9 6.05 2.60 -14.85
N TYR A 10 6.66 2.65 -13.66
CA TYR A 10 6.97 1.45 -12.90
C TYR A 10 7.28 1.81 -11.44
N ILE A 11 7.17 0.81 -10.59
CA ILE A 11 7.76 0.80 -9.26
C ILE A 11 8.44 -0.53 -9.04
N GLU A 12 9.62 -0.52 -8.47
CA GLU A 12 10.28 -1.73 -8.01
C GLU A 12 10.80 -1.50 -6.60
N TYR A 13 10.81 -2.55 -5.80
CA TYR A 13 11.26 -2.46 -4.43
C TYR A 13 12.04 -3.69 -4.01
N GLU A 14 12.80 -3.51 -2.94
CA GLU A 14 13.51 -4.59 -2.28
C GLU A 14 13.40 -4.41 -0.77
N ALA A 15 12.92 -5.45 -0.07
CA ALA A 15 12.87 -5.47 1.38
C ALA A 15 14.28 -5.64 1.93
N LYS A 16 14.74 -4.67 2.74
CA LYS A 16 16.11 -4.64 3.24
C LYS A 16 16.25 -5.15 4.67
N LYS A 17 15.45 -4.61 5.58
CA LYS A 17 15.56 -4.92 7.00
C LYS A 17 14.19 -5.25 7.56
N LYS A 18 14.10 -6.39 8.26
CA LYS A 18 12.88 -6.83 8.92
C LYS A 18 12.73 -6.14 10.27
N LEU A 19 11.55 -5.61 10.54
CA LEU A 19 11.19 -5.07 11.84
C LEU A 19 10.51 -6.17 12.67
N ASP A 20 10.43 -5.96 14.00
CA ASP A 20 9.90 -6.98 14.92
C ASP A 20 8.45 -7.41 14.59
N PHE A 21 7.65 -6.49 14.10
CA PHE A 21 6.24 -6.74 13.77
C PHE A 21 6.02 -7.12 12.31
N ALA A 22 7.10 -7.38 11.56
CA ALA A 22 6.99 -7.66 10.13
C ALA A 22 6.29 -8.98 9.86
N GLU A 23 5.51 -9.01 8.77
CA GLU A 23 4.93 -10.25 8.28
C GLU A 23 6.05 -11.16 7.74
N GLU A 24 5.81 -12.47 7.79
CA GLU A 24 6.74 -13.42 7.19
C GLU A 24 6.54 -13.43 5.69
N ILE A 25 7.65 -13.39 4.95
CA ILE A 25 7.62 -13.46 3.48
C ILE A 25 8.65 -14.48 3.00
N ARG A 26 8.35 -15.08 1.87
CA ARG A 26 9.31 -15.96 1.22
C ARG A 26 10.44 -15.13 0.63
N GLU A 27 11.62 -15.72 0.48
CA GLU A 27 12.79 -15.03 -0.05
C GLU A 27 12.54 -14.46 -1.45
N ASP A 28 11.78 -15.15 -2.28
CA ASP A 28 11.45 -14.69 -3.64
C ASP A 28 10.46 -13.53 -3.66
N LYS A 29 9.88 -13.16 -2.51
CA LYS A 29 8.97 -12.01 -2.38
C LYS A 29 9.64 -10.77 -1.80
N ARG A 30 10.94 -10.80 -1.58
CA ARG A 30 11.67 -9.65 -1.05
C ARG A 30 11.86 -8.55 -2.08
N LYS A 31 11.80 -8.91 -3.36
CA LYS A 31 11.88 -7.97 -4.48
C LYS A 31 10.66 -8.14 -5.36
N ASP A 32 10.14 -7.05 -5.89
CA ASP A 32 9.10 -7.11 -6.91
C ASP A 32 9.10 -5.83 -7.73
N ARG A 33 8.41 -5.90 -8.85
CA ARG A 33 8.26 -4.78 -9.77
C ARG A 33 6.86 -4.82 -10.37
N MET A 34 6.29 -3.65 -10.57
CA MET A 34 5.02 -3.50 -11.28
C MET A 34 5.14 -2.36 -12.28
N GLU A 35 4.81 -2.65 -13.53
CA GLU A 35 4.84 -1.64 -14.58
C GLU A 35 3.47 -1.03 -14.81
N GLU A 36 3.44 0.19 -15.28
CA GLU A 36 2.25 0.98 -15.54
C GLU A 36 1.19 0.75 -14.46
N CYS A 37 1.29 1.49 -13.36
CA CYS A 37 0.47 1.24 -12.20
C CYS A 37 0.20 2.52 -11.41
N LEU A 38 -0.84 2.47 -10.59
CA LEU A 38 -1.07 3.47 -9.57
C LEU A 38 -0.41 2.99 -8.29
N VAL A 39 0.62 3.69 -7.85
CA VAL A 39 1.28 3.38 -6.58
C VAL A 39 0.54 4.12 -5.47
N VAL A 40 0.14 3.37 -4.45
CA VAL A 40 -0.61 3.90 -3.31
C VAL A 40 0.26 3.77 -2.07
N PHE A 41 1.01 4.82 -1.76
CA PHE A 41 1.72 4.87 -0.49
C PHE A 41 0.70 5.07 0.62
N THR A 42 0.72 4.21 1.63
CA THR A 42 -0.30 4.21 2.69
C THR A 42 0.33 4.32 4.06
N SER A 43 -0.28 5.14 4.91
CA SER A 43 0.07 5.19 6.32
C SER A 43 -1.22 5.26 7.14
N VAL A 44 -1.46 4.22 7.93
CA VAL A 44 -2.63 4.15 8.82
C VAL A 44 -2.30 4.90 10.09
N GLU A 45 -3.20 5.78 10.52
CA GLU A 45 -2.95 6.68 11.63
C GLU A 45 -3.65 6.21 12.90
N LYS A 46 -3.15 6.67 14.05
CA LYS A 46 -3.71 6.32 15.34
C LYS A 46 -5.20 6.68 15.44
N GLU A 47 -5.60 7.83 14.89
CA GLU A 47 -7.00 8.26 14.91
C GLU A 47 -7.93 7.37 14.10
N ASP A 48 -7.40 6.51 13.24
CA ASP A 48 -8.19 5.57 12.45
C ASP A 48 -8.61 4.34 13.25
N GLU A 49 -7.98 4.10 14.40
CA GLU A 49 -8.29 2.94 15.23
C GLU A 49 -9.73 3.04 15.73
N GLY A 50 -10.46 1.94 15.60
CA GLY A 50 -11.89 1.91 15.90
C GLY A 50 -12.80 2.29 14.73
N LYS A 51 -12.23 2.72 13.59
CA LYS A 51 -13.00 3.16 12.41
C LYS A 51 -12.61 2.40 11.15
N LYS A 52 -12.10 1.19 11.30
CA LYS A 52 -11.52 0.43 10.19
C LYS A 52 -12.42 0.31 8.98
N GLU A 53 -13.68 -0.09 9.16
CA GLU A 53 -14.59 -0.30 8.03
C GLU A 53 -14.83 0.97 7.23
N ASN A 54 -15.04 2.08 7.92
CA ASN A 54 -15.25 3.38 7.28
C ASN A 54 -14.00 3.84 6.54
N ILE A 55 -12.83 3.69 7.16
CA ILE A 55 -11.56 4.07 6.57
C ILE A 55 -11.25 3.24 5.32
N VAL A 56 -11.48 1.93 5.37
CA VAL A 56 -11.26 1.04 4.22
C VAL A 56 -12.18 1.43 3.07
N GLU A 57 -13.47 1.65 3.34
CA GLU A 57 -14.44 2.03 2.31
C GLU A 57 -14.04 3.33 1.61
N LYS A 58 -13.74 4.37 2.38
CA LYS A 58 -13.36 5.68 1.82
C LYS A 58 -12.06 5.61 1.04
N THR A 59 -11.07 4.89 1.56
CA THR A 59 -9.79 4.74 0.90
C THR A 59 -9.93 4.00 -0.43
N CYS A 60 -10.70 2.92 -0.45
CA CYS A 60 -10.93 2.17 -1.68
C CYS A 60 -11.68 2.99 -2.72
N GLU A 61 -12.66 3.79 -2.31
CA GLU A 61 -13.37 4.69 -3.23
C GLU A 61 -12.41 5.67 -3.88
N GLU A 62 -11.51 6.28 -3.10
CA GLU A 62 -10.54 7.24 -3.61
C GLU A 62 -9.55 6.58 -4.58
N ILE A 63 -9.08 5.39 -4.25
CA ILE A 63 -8.17 4.64 -5.10
C ILE A 63 -8.85 4.28 -6.43
N LYS A 64 -10.06 3.75 -6.38
CA LYS A 64 -10.82 3.37 -7.58
C LYS A 64 -11.06 4.58 -8.48
N LYS A 65 -11.46 5.69 -7.89
CA LYS A 65 -11.69 6.93 -8.63
C LYS A 65 -10.45 7.40 -9.37
N THR A 66 -9.31 7.40 -8.67
CA THR A 66 -8.05 7.83 -9.26
C THR A 66 -7.57 6.86 -10.33
N ALA A 67 -7.70 5.54 -10.10
CA ALA A 67 -7.31 4.53 -11.08
C ALA A 67 -8.12 4.68 -12.38
N GLU A 68 -9.41 4.94 -12.27
CA GLU A 68 -10.27 5.18 -13.42
C GLU A 68 -9.86 6.46 -14.15
N LEU A 69 -9.57 7.51 -13.40
CA LEU A 69 -9.17 8.80 -13.96
C LEU A 69 -7.89 8.68 -14.80
N VAL A 70 -6.92 7.91 -14.35
CA VAL A 70 -5.65 7.71 -15.08
C VAL A 70 -5.67 6.47 -15.97
N ASN A 71 -6.82 5.79 -16.04
CA ASN A 71 -7.05 4.63 -16.90
C ASN A 71 -6.05 3.49 -16.67
N THR A 72 -5.89 3.09 -15.41
CA THR A 72 -5.04 1.95 -15.06
C THR A 72 -5.84 0.87 -14.33
N LYS A 73 -5.45 -0.39 -14.53
CA LYS A 73 -5.98 -1.53 -13.80
C LYS A 73 -4.98 -2.09 -12.81
N ASN A 74 -3.77 -1.55 -12.78
CA ASN A 74 -2.68 -2.05 -11.94
C ASN A 74 -2.50 -1.15 -10.73
N ILE A 75 -2.50 -1.75 -9.55
CA ILE A 75 -2.36 -1.01 -8.28
C ILE A 75 -1.27 -1.68 -7.44
N MET A 76 -0.33 -0.88 -6.95
CA MET A 76 0.66 -1.32 -5.98
C MET A 76 0.38 -0.64 -4.65
N ILE A 77 -0.06 -1.40 -3.67
CA ILE A 77 -0.24 -0.89 -2.31
C ILE A 77 1.12 -0.96 -1.61
N TYR A 78 1.59 0.20 -1.16
CA TYR A 78 2.92 0.32 -0.58
C TYR A 78 2.82 0.93 0.82
N PRO A 79 2.83 0.09 1.89
CA PRO A 79 2.82 0.62 3.25
C PRO A 79 4.05 1.50 3.49
N TYR A 80 3.82 2.71 3.97
CA TYR A 80 4.89 3.69 4.14
C TYR A 80 4.60 4.58 5.35
N VAL A 81 5.05 4.14 6.52
CA VAL A 81 4.73 4.78 7.80
C VAL A 81 5.18 6.24 7.87
N HIS A 82 6.17 6.62 7.09
CA HIS A 82 6.74 7.98 7.13
C HIS A 82 5.79 9.08 6.61
N LEU A 83 4.66 8.73 6.03
CA LEU A 83 3.65 9.72 5.64
C LEU A 83 2.94 10.33 6.84
N SER A 84 2.99 9.70 7.98
CA SER A 84 2.28 10.15 9.18
C SER A 84 3.23 10.37 10.34
N SER A 85 2.96 11.42 11.13
CA SER A 85 3.67 11.66 12.38
C SER A 85 3.01 10.93 13.56
N THR A 86 1.82 10.37 13.36
CA THR A 86 1.05 9.67 14.41
C THR A 86 0.52 8.34 13.88
N PRO A 87 1.42 7.37 13.59
CA PRO A 87 0.98 6.08 13.04
C PRO A 87 0.18 5.27 14.06
N SER A 88 -0.70 4.41 13.54
CA SER A 88 -1.46 3.45 14.35
C SER A 88 -0.54 2.35 14.88
N SER A 89 -1.12 1.45 15.68
CA SER A 89 -0.41 0.22 16.04
C SER A 89 -0.09 -0.57 14.76
N PRO A 90 1.03 -1.31 14.73
CA PRO A 90 1.38 -2.12 13.57
C PRO A 90 0.31 -3.14 13.19
N LYS A 91 -0.31 -3.78 14.17
CA LYS A 91 -1.34 -4.79 13.91
C LYS A 91 -2.57 -4.18 13.24
N PHE A 92 -3.03 -3.03 13.72
CA PHE A 92 -4.15 -2.35 13.11
C PHE A 92 -3.82 -1.91 11.68
N ALA A 93 -2.62 -1.39 11.46
CA ALA A 93 -2.17 -0.97 10.13
C ALA A 93 -2.14 -2.14 9.16
N GLU A 94 -1.56 -3.27 9.57
CA GLU A 94 -1.49 -4.47 8.75
C GLU A 94 -2.89 -4.97 8.36
N ASN A 95 -3.78 -5.06 9.34
CA ASN A 95 -5.16 -5.52 9.10
C ASN A 95 -5.90 -4.57 8.15
N THR A 96 -5.70 -3.27 8.30
CA THR A 96 -6.35 -2.27 7.45
C THR A 96 -5.85 -2.35 6.01
N VAL A 97 -4.54 -2.44 5.83
CA VAL A 97 -3.93 -2.57 4.50
C VAL A 97 -4.39 -3.86 3.81
N ASN A 98 -4.45 -4.96 4.55
CA ASN A 98 -4.93 -6.23 4.01
C ASN A 98 -6.40 -6.15 3.59
N ALA A 99 -7.23 -5.44 4.34
CA ALA A 99 -8.65 -5.24 3.99
C ALA A 99 -8.78 -4.42 2.69
N ILE A 100 -7.96 -3.40 2.52
CA ILE A 100 -7.94 -2.61 1.28
C ILE A 100 -7.54 -3.48 0.10
N TYR A 101 -6.49 -4.27 0.26
CA TYR A 101 -6.04 -5.21 -0.77
C TYR A 101 -7.16 -6.17 -1.16
N ASN A 102 -7.81 -6.78 -0.18
CA ASN A 102 -8.89 -7.75 -0.43
C ASN A 102 -10.08 -7.13 -1.16
N GLU A 103 -10.42 -5.89 -0.86
CA GLU A 103 -11.53 -5.23 -1.55
C GLU A 103 -11.18 -4.88 -2.99
N LEU A 104 -9.96 -4.44 -3.24
CA LEU A 104 -9.55 -4.01 -4.59
C LEU A 104 -9.26 -5.16 -5.55
N LYS A 105 -8.83 -6.30 -5.05
CA LYS A 105 -8.32 -7.39 -5.89
C LYS A 105 -9.36 -8.01 -6.83
N SER A 106 -10.65 -7.83 -6.56
CA SER A 106 -11.70 -8.35 -7.43
C SER A 106 -11.85 -7.55 -8.73
N ASP A 107 -11.47 -6.27 -8.72
CA ASP A 107 -11.65 -5.37 -9.86
C ASP A 107 -10.34 -4.93 -10.51
N PHE A 108 -9.22 -5.13 -9.82
CA PHE A 108 -7.91 -4.65 -10.26
C PHE A 108 -6.85 -5.72 -10.11
N ASN A 109 -5.76 -5.54 -10.86
CA ASN A 109 -4.54 -6.32 -10.65
C ASN A 109 -3.76 -5.64 -9.52
N VAL A 110 -3.86 -6.16 -8.31
CA VAL A 110 -3.31 -5.53 -7.11
C VAL A 110 -2.13 -6.33 -6.58
N LYS A 111 -1.05 -5.63 -6.29
CA LYS A 111 0.07 -6.16 -5.52
C LYS A 111 0.23 -5.33 -4.26
N LYS A 112 0.83 -5.92 -3.24
CA LYS A 112 1.08 -5.26 -1.98
C LYS A 112 2.52 -5.53 -1.57
N SER A 113 3.29 -4.46 -1.31
CA SER A 113 4.65 -4.64 -0.81
C SER A 113 4.62 -5.14 0.64
N PRO A 114 5.68 -5.86 1.09
CA PRO A 114 5.67 -6.45 2.44
C PRO A 114 5.53 -5.41 3.55
N PHE A 115 4.71 -5.73 4.54
CA PHE A 115 4.50 -4.89 5.70
C PHE A 115 5.60 -5.14 6.73
N GLY A 116 6.09 -4.06 7.34
CA GLY A 116 7.05 -4.18 8.44
C GLY A 116 8.50 -4.31 8.03
N TYR A 117 8.85 -3.88 6.83
CA TYR A 117 10.22 -3.89 6.35
C TYR A 117 10.67 -2.49 5.98
N TYR A 118 11.95 -2.19 6.22
CA TYR A 118 12.60 -1.10 5.53
C TYR A 118 12.83 -1.55 4.10
N LYS A 119 12.41 -0.73 3.15
CA LYS A 119 12.46 -1.08 1.73
C LYS A 119 13.20 0.00 0.95
N ALA A 120 13.99 -0.42 -0.02
CA ALA A 120 14.51 0.47 -1.04
C ALA A 120 13.57 0.38 -2.24
N PHE A 121 13.27 1.50 -2.89
CA PHE A 121 12.43 1.47 -4.06
C PHE A 121 12.90 2.44 -5.12
N LYS A 122 12.52 2.15 -6.36
CA LYS A 122 12.67 3.04 -7.51
C LYS A 122 11.30 3.23 -8.13
N LEU A 123 10.99 4.46 -8.47
CA LEU A 123 9.70 4.82 -9.04
C LEU A 123 9.90 5.82 -10.16
N SER A 124 9.25 5.57 -11.29
CA SER A 124 9.22 6.52 -12.40
C SER A 124 7.80 7.04 -12.53
N SER A 125 7.56 8.26 -12.07
CA SER A 125 6.23 8.86 -12.14
C SER A 125 5.91 9.33 -13.58
N ARG A 126 4.65 9.33 -13.89
CA ARG A 126 4.13 9.88 -15.13
C ARG A 126 3.78 11.34 -15.02
#